data_4b614447f1a9261f5cd8485ac1776b96
#
_entry.id   4b614447f1a9261f5cd8485ac1776b96
#
_cell.length_a   1.000
_cell.length_b   1.000
_cell.length_c   1.000
_cell.angle_alpha   90.00
_cell.angle_beta   90.00
_cell.angle_gamma   90.00
#
_symmetry.space_group_name_H-M   'P 1'
#
loop_
_entity.id
_entity.type
_entity.pdbx_description
1 polymer ?
#
loop_
_entity_poly.entity_id
_entity_poly.type
_entity_poly.pdbx_seq_one_letter_code
_entity_poly.pdbx_strand_id
1 'polypeptide(L)'
;ETAWGRTPAQPSLFPYTSPESIWNEHRESTRGRDLDITGMSYAQLERSPLQWPMPEGAVQGKVRLFEEGVFPTENGRARFVPTPYRPVAETRDAPYPLALSTGRLRDQWHGMSRTGTLGRLFGHVQEPALHMHPQDMARRRIKAGDLVQISSRRGAILAPAQASAEVGLGQVFMPMHWGEEFLSGRSSSGARLGGVNTLTTPVFCPDAKQPELKHSAVQVQRTDFAWHLSALAWLPADTVLRQRTALQALMAHFEFASCVLFSSPTVLGQTGRSGVMLRAAGQQPPAEALLDEVHTLLQLDGNDVLRYADPKQGQRRAVRLQRHPDHTTLEAFLLSGDTRAHDWMSTLLREAQPAQDYGRALLAAGVAPPLPVRPADHTVCTCLNVSEQAIQTTLTGCLGSPSERLQQLQNTLRCGTNCGSCLPEIKRRVRLHLQAA
;
A
#
# COMPACT_ATOMS: atom_id res chain seq x y z
N GLU A 1 -10.74 -28.19 10.66
CA GLU A 1 -10.57 -29.50 11.36
C GLU A 1 -10.82 -30.68 10.43
N THR A 2 -11.82 -30.63 9.56
CA THR A 2 -12.09 -31.68 8.55
C THR A 2 -10.89 -31.94 7.61
N ALA A 3 -10.11 -30.93 7.29
CA ALA A 3 -8.87 -31.07 6.52
C ALA A 3 -7.82 -31.98 7.21
N TRP A 4 -7.95 -32.21 8.50
CA TRP A 4 -7.08 -33.11 9.29
C TRP A 4 -7.75 -34.45 9.58
N GLY A 5 -8.79 -34.83 8.84
CA GLY A 5 -9.50 -36.10 8.97
C GLY A 5 -10.38 -36.23 10.22
N ARG A 6 -10.70 -35.12 10.90
CA ARG A 6 -11.57 -35.15 12.09
C ARG A 6 -13.05 -35.12 11.69
N THR A 7 -13.88 -35.82 12.44
CA THR A 7 -15.34 -35.84 12.25
C THR A 7 -16.03 -34.87 13.22
N PRO A 8 -17.25 -34.39 12.92
CA PRO A 8 -18.00 -33.49 13.81
C PRO A 8 -18.27 -34.07 15.23
N ALA A 9 -18.25 -35.40 15.39
CA ALA A 9 -18.46 -36.06 16.68
C ALA A 9 -17.23 -36.02 17.59
N GLN A 10 -16.06 -35.65 17.09
CA GLN A 10 -14.84 -35.54 17.89
C GLN A 10 -14.74 -34.15 18.55
N PRO A 11 -14.20 -34.04 19.77
CA PRO A 11 -13.97 -32.75 20.42
C PRO A 11 -13.18 -31.81 19.53
N SER A 12 -13.55 -30.52 19.50
CA SER A 12 -12.82 -29.52 18.73
C SER A 12 -11.36 -29.44 19.17
N LEU A 13 -10.44 -29.28 18.21
CA LEU A 13 -9.04 -28.94 18.48
C LEU A 13 -8.87 -27.52 18.97
N PHE A 14 -9.87 -26.68 18.75
CA PHE A 14 -9.85 -25.25 19.08
C PHE A 14 -11.07 -24.88 19.94
N PRO A 15 -11.16 -25.40 21.20
CA PRO A 15 -12.35 -25.23 22.06
C PRO A 15 -12.40 -23.86 22.74
N TYR A 16 -11.81 -22.85 22.09
CA TYR A 16 -11.69 -21.51 22.68
C TYR A 16 -13.00 -20.75 22.65
N THR A 17 -13.34 -20.14 23.76
CA THR A 17 -14.55 -19.32 23.93
C THR A 17 -14.24 -17.82 23.97
N SER A 18 -12.98 -17.45 24.12
CA SER A 18 -12.54 -16.05 24.20
C SER A 18 -11.08 -15.89 23.76
N PRO A 19 -10.63 -14.68 23.39
CA PRO A 19 -9.21 -14.40 23.18
C PRO A 19 -8.34 -14.69 24.41
N GLU A 20 -8.86 -14.50 25.61
CA GLU A 20 -8.13 -14.79 26.85
C GLU A 20 -7.88 -16.29 27.04
N SER A 21 -8.79 -17.17 26.59
CA SER A 21 -8.56 -18.62 26.65
C SER A 21 -7.42 -19.05 25.74
N ILE A 22 -7.28 -18.42 24.55
CA ILE A 22 -6.15 -18.63 23.65
C ILE A 22 -4.86 -18.11 24.27
N TRP A 23 -4.90 -16.92 24.87
CA TRP A 23 -3.77 -16.33 25.57
C TRP A 23 -3.27 -17.22 26.71
N ASN A 24 -4.18 -17.76 27.52
CA ASN A 24 -3.84 -18.62 28.63
C ASN A 24 -3.14 -19.92 28.18
N GLU A 25 -3.58 -20.55 27.10
CA GLU A 25 -2.88 -21.69 26.52
C GLU A 25 -1.51 -21.28 25.98
N HIS A 26 -1.43 -20.17 25.25
CA HIS A 26 -0.17 -19.67 24.71
C HIS A 26 0.86 -19.40 25.83
N ARG A 27 0.48 -18.67 26.88
CA ARG A 27 1.42 -18.40 27.98
C ARG A 27 1.91 -19.66 28.68
N GLU A 28 1.04 -20.68 28.89
CA GLU A 28 1.45 -21.97 29.42
C GLU A 28 2.47 -22.69 28.53
N SER A 29 2.37 -22.56 27.22
CA SER A 29 3.35 -23.12 26.28
C SER A 29 4.77 -22.53 26.44
N THR A 30 4.90 -21.39 27.10
CA THR A 30 6.19 -20.72 27.38
C THR A 30 6.82 -21.14 28.70
N ARG A 31 6.12 -21.92 29.54
CA ARG A 31 6.57 -22.33 30.89
C ARG A 31 7.95 -22.96 30.86
N GLY A 32 8.86 -22.43 31.66
CA GLY A 32 10.23 -22.91 31.80
C GLY A 32 11.14 -22.65 30.59
N ARG A 33 10.69 -21.86 29.62
CA ARG A 33 11.50 -21.43 28.49
C ARG A 33 12.20 -20.09 28.77
N ASP A 34 13.12 -19.69 27.90
CA ASP A 34 13.87 -18.43 28.03
C ASP A 34 12.98 -17.18 28.02
N LEU A 35 11.81 -17.25 27.39
CA LEU A 35 10.82 -16.18 27.31
C LEU A 35 9.52 -16.53 28.04
N ASP A 36 9.63 -17.11 29.22
CA ASP A 36 8.51 -17.52 30.08
C ASP A 36 7.64 -16.30 30.45
N ILE A 37 6.35 -16.34 30.09
CA ILE A 37 5.35 -15.30 30.39
C ILE A 37 4.20 -15.83 31.25
N THR A 38 4.37 -16.97 31.94
CA THR A 38 3.32 -17.59 32.72
C THR A 38 2.83 -16.74 33.88
N GLY A 39 3.63 -15.79 34.36
CA GLY A 39 3.25 -14.82 35.37
C GLY A 39 2.37 -13.67 34.90
N MET A 40 2.13 -13.53 33.59
CA MET A 40 1.32 -12.45 33.04
C MET A 40 -0.16 -12.84 32.89
N SER A 41 -1.06 -11.89 33.08
CA SER A 41 -2.50 -12.07 32.84
C SER A 41 -3.12 -10.85 32.16
N TYR A 42 -4.27 -11.02 31.55
CA TYR A 42 -5.04 -9.91 30.98
C TYR A 42 -5.32 -8.83 32.02
N ALA A 43 -5.72 -9.22 33.24
CA ALA A 43 -6.00 -8.28 34.31
C ALA A 43 -4.78 -7.44 34.76
N GLN A 44 -3.58 -7.98 34.64
CA GLN A 44 -2.34 -7.22 34.89
C GLN A 44 -2.01 -6.29 33.73
N LEU A 45 -2.12 -6.78 32.47
CA LEU A 45 -1.83 -6.03 31.26
C LEU A 45 -2.82 -4.85 31.07
N GLU A 46 -4.06 -5.00 31.51
CA GLU A 46 -5.05 -3.93 31.50
C GLU A 46 -4.69 -2.77 32.44
N ARG A 47 -4.05 -3.07 33.57
CA ARG A 47 -3.59 -2.08 34.55
C ARG A 47 -2.29 -1.39 34.12
N SER A 48 -1.36 -2.13 33.56
CA SER A 48 -0.03 -1.62 33.19
C SER A 48 0.63 -2.50 32.13
N PRO A 49 1.39 -1.92 31.17
CA PRO A 49 2.29 -2.67 30.32
C PRO A 49 3.31 -3.47 31.14
N LEU A 50 3.58 -4.69 30.74
CA LEU A 50 4.55 -5.58 31.39
C LEU A 50 5.69 -5.95 30.43
N GLN A 51 6.89 -6.06 30.99
CA GLN A 51 8.04 -6.57 30.26
C GLN A 51 8.17 -8.09 30.46
N TRP A 52 8.80 -8.77 29.53
CA TRP A 52 9.03 -10.21 29.56
C TRP A 52 10.54 -10.54 29.44
N PRO A 53 11.00 -11.70 29.93
CA PRO A 53 10.23 -12.77 30.59
C PRO A 53 9.66 -12.35 31.96
N MET A 54 8.55 -12.97 32.32
CA MET A 54 7.89 -12.83 33.62
C MET A 54 7.26 -14.16 33.98
N PRO A 55 8.05 -15.12 34.54
CA PRO A 55 7.54 -16.42 34.94
C PRO A 55 6.60 -16.32 36.13
N GLU A 56 5.82 -17.37 36.39
CA GLU A 56 4.92 -17.46 37.53
C GLU A 56 5.65 -17.17 38.83
N GLY A 57 5.06 -16.35 39.70
CA GLY A 57 5.67 -15.91 40.95
C GLY A 57 6.62 -14.71 40.85
N ALA A 58 6.97 -14.26 39.62
CA ALA A 58 7.76 -13.05 39.45
C ALA A 58 6.92 -11.80 39.79
N VAL A 59 7.52 -10.86 40.54
CA VAL A 59 6.87 -9.58 40.91
C VAL A 59 6.84 -8.61 39.72
N GLN A 60 7.85 -8.69 38.87
CA GLN A 60 8.00 -7.84 37.66
C GLN A 60 8.73 -8.60 36.56
N GLY A 61 8.54 -8.17 35.31
CA GLY A 61 9.29 -8.68 34.18
C GLY A 61 10.70 -8.14 34.14
N LYS A 62 11.58 -8.78 33.35
CA LYS A 62 12.96 -8.33 33.16
C LYS A 62 13.04 -7.13 32.25
N VAL A 63 13.74 -6.10 32.69
CA VAL A 63 14.02 -4.89 31.89
C VAL A 63 14.98 -5.19 30.74
N ARG A 64 15.86 -6.15 30.93
CA ARG A 64 16.90 -6.55 30.00
C ARG A 64 17.05 -8.06 29.96
N LEU A 65 17.13 -8.64 28.74
CA LEU A 65 17.43 -10.06 28.58
C LEU A 65 18.92 -10.31 28.88
N PHE A 66 19.19 -11.52 29.42
CA PHE A 66 20.56 -12.00 29.68
C PHE A 66 21.41 -11.08 30.56
N GLU A 67 20.80 -10.31 31.45
CA GLU A 67 21.50 -9.37 32.34
C GLU A 67 22.47 -10.08 33.31
N GLU A 68 22.21 -11.34 33.66
CA GLU A 68 23.08 -12.15 34.45
C GLU A 68 24.22 -12.84 33.64
N GLY A 69 24.29 -12.53 32.32
CA GLY A 69 25.27 -13.16 31.42
C GLY A 69 24.98 -14.62 31.07
N VAL A 70 23.81 -15.13 31.45
CA VAL A 70 23.38 -16.51 31.14
C VAL A 70 22.50 -16.50 29.88
N PHE A 71 22.86 -17.34 28.91
CA PHE A 71 22.18 -17.49 27.63
C PHE A 71 21.46 -18.84 27.54
N PRO A 72 20.37 -18.96 26.73
CA PRO A 72 19.62 -20.20 26.56
C PRO A 72 20.36 -21.17 25.61
N THR A 73 21.55 -21.57 26.01
CA THR A 73 22.44 -22.53 25.35
C THR A 73 22.84 -23.60 26.32
N GLU A 74 23.27 -24.76 25.83
CA GLU A 74 23.65 -25.91 26.68
C GLU A 74 24.67 -25.55 27.78
N ASN A 75 25.59 -24.62 27.48
CA ASN A 75 26.64 -24.22 28.43
C ASN A 75 26.38 -22.85 29.07
N GLY A 76 25.21 -22.26 28.87
CA GLY A 76 24.81 -20.94 29.40
C GLY A 76 25.57 -19.75 28.84
N ARG A 77 26.40 -19.91 27.81
CA ARG A 77 27.23 -18.85 27.23
C ARG A 77 26.71 -18.38 25.88
N ALA A 78 26.98 -17.12 25.52
CA ALA A 78 26.70 -16.60 24.19
C ALA A 78 27.42 -17.45 23.13
N ARG A 79 26.72 -17.77 22.06
CA ARG A 79 27.25 -18.49 20.91
C ARG A 79 27.65 -17.55 19.82
N PHE A 80 28.91 -17.49 19.46
CA PHE A 80 29.39 -16.79 18.28
C PHE A 80 29.27 -17.69 17.05
N VAL A 81 28.43 -17.28 16.09
CA VAL A 81 28.23 -18.06 14.85
C VAL A 81 29.04 -17.37 13.74
N PRO A 82 30.02 -18.03 13.14
CA PRO A 82 30.73 -17.49 12.00
C PRO A 82 29.76 -17.41 10.81
N THR A 83 29.68 -16.22 10.21
CA THR A 83 28.76 -15.97 9.07
C THR A 83 29.55 -15.48 7.86
N PRO A 84 30.33 -16.38 7.18
CA PRO A 84 31.03 -16.00 5.96
C PRO A 84 30.03 -15.58 4.89
N TYR A 85 30.45 -14.61 4.04
CA TYR A 85 29.63 -14.21 2.92
C TYR A 85 29.23 -15.41 2.06
N ARG A 86 27.95 -15.47 1.72
CA ARG A 86 27.39 -16.39 0.73
C ARG A 86 26.66 -15.56 -0.34
N PRO A 87 26.88 -15.85 -1.63
CA PRO A 87 26.11 -15.20 -2.68
C PRO A 87 24.63 -15.55 -2.55
N VAL A 88 23.76 -14.73 -3.17
CA VAL A 88 22.33 -15.04 -3.31
C VAL A 88 22.15 -16.39 -4.02
N ALA A 89 21.15 -17.15 -3.59
CA ALA A 89 20.90 -18.48 -4.15
C ALA A 89 20.52 -18.46 -5.65
N GLU A 90 19.86 -17.37 -6.07
CA GLU A 90 19.43 -17.17 -7.47
C GLU A 90 20.12 -15.94 -8.05
N THR A 91 21.19 -16.15 -8.80
CA THR A 91 21.89 -15.05 -9.50
C THR A 91 21.11 -14.58 -10.70
N ARG A 92 21.32 -13.31 -11.07
CA ARG A 92 20.82 -12.75 -12.32
C ARG A 92 21.50 -13.44 -13.52
N ASP A 93 20.74 -13.60 -14.61
CA ASP A 93 21.19 -14.14 -15.87
C ASP A 93 20.52 -13.41 -17.05
N ALA A 94 20.79 -13.85 -18.29
CA ALA A 94 20.25 -13.21 -19.48
C ALA A 94 18.70 -13.21 -19.53
N PRO A 95 17.99 -14.30 -19.18
CA PRO A 95 16.52 -14.29 -19.07
C PRO A 95 15.97 -13.42 -17.94
N TYR A 96 16.68 -13.28 -16.83
CA TYR A 96 16.25 -12.53 -15.63
C TYR A 96 17.34 -11.54 -15.20
N PRO A 97 17.54 -10.44 -15.95
CA PRO A 97 18.70 -9.57 -15.80
C PRO A 97 18.62 -8.57 -14.66
N LEU A 98 17.46 -8.42 -14.04
CA LEU A 98 17.24 -7.41 -12.98
C LEU A 98 17.15 -8.08 -11.61
N ALA A 99 17.69 -7.41 -10.60
CA ALA A 99 17.53 -7.79 -9.19
C ALA A 99 16.29 -7.12 -8.61
N LEU A 100 15.24 -7.88 -8.30
CA LEU A 100 14.10 -7.38 -7.54
C LEU A 100 14.43 -7.38 -6.06
N SER A 101 14.32 -6.22 -5.43
CA SER A 101 14.30 -6.07 -3.98
C SER A 101 12.89 -5.77 -3.51
N THR A 102 12.49 -6.34 -2.37
CA THR A 102 11.23 -6.02 -1.71
C THR A 102 11.47 -5.32 -0.38
N GLY A 103 10.55 -4.48 0.04
CA GLY A 103 10.67 -3.73 1.28
C GLY A 103 9.33 -3.22 1.80
N ARG A 104 9.39 -2.47 2.90
CA ARG A 104 8.21 -1.87 3.52
C ARG A 104 7.89 -0.52 2.91
N LEU A 105 6.60 -0.20 2.87
CA LEU A 105 6.13 1.17 2.80
C LEU A 105 6.15 1.78 4.21
N ARG A 106 6.51 3.05 4.31
CA ARG A 106 6.65 3.79 5.56
C ARG A 106 5.40 3.71 6.45
N ASP A 107 4.22 3.84 5.84
CA ASP A 107 2.96 4.00 6.55
C ASP A 107 2.13 2.70 6.61
N GLN A 108 2.67 1.58 6.09
CA GLN A 108 1.94 0.33 6.01
C GLN A 108 2.50 -0.74 6.96
N TRP A 109 1.61 -1.52 7.55
CA TRP A 109 1.92 -2.68 8.35
C TRP A 109 2.02 -3.94 7.47
N HIS A 110 2.64 -4.99 7.97
CA HIS A 110 2.85 -6.28 7.28
C HIS A 110 1.64 -6.75 6.46
N GLY A 111 1.79 -6.83 5.13
CA GLY A 111 0.71 -7.21 4.22
C GLY A 111 -0.55 -6.33 4.35
N MET A 112 -0.43 -5.14 4.94
CA MET A 112 -1.57 -4.25 5.23
C MET A 112 -2.66 -4.87 6.11
N SER A 113 -2.37 -5.91 6.87
CA SER A 113 -3.33 -6.63 7.71
C SER A 113 -4.05 -5.75 8.73
N ARG A 114 -3.42 -4.67 9.18
CA ARG A 114 -4.00 -3.66 10.10
C ARG A 114 -4.28 -2.34 9.42
N THR A 115 -3.53 -1.99 8.40
CA THR A 115 -3.52 -0.64 7.79
C THR A 115 -4.29 -0.58 6.48
N GLY A 116 -4.55 -1.72 5.84
CA GLY A 116 -5.23 -1.80 4.55
C GLY A 116 -6.69 -1.34 4.54
N THR A 117 -7.29 -1.12 5.70
CA THR A 117 -8.65 -0.57 5.85
C THR A 117 -8.69 0.95 6.09
N LEU A 118 -7.52 1.59 6.19
CA LEU A 118 -7.39 3.00 6.55
C LEU A 118 -6.94 3.82 5.34
N GLY A 119 -7.87 4.42 4.60
CA GLY A 119 -7.60 5.21 3.39
C GLY A 119 -6.51 6.26 3.56
N ARG A 120 -6.41 6.88 4.75
CA ARG A 120 -5.37 7.87 5.06
C ARG A 120 -3.95 7.33 4.92
N LEU A 121 -3.70 6.06 5.22
CA LEU A 121 -2.36 5.47 5.14
C LEU A 121 -1.88 5.18 3.72
N PHE A 122 -2.75 5.34 2.72
CA PHE A 122 -2.40 5.34 1.30
C PHE A 122 -1.98 6.73 0.77
N GLY A 123 -1.97 7.76 1.62
CA GLY A 123 -1.63 9.13 1.19
C GLY A 123 -0.19 9.30 0.71
N HIS A 124 0.78 8.55 1.26
CA HIS A 124 2.18 8.62 0.85
C HIS A 124 2.47 7.79 -0.42
N VAL A 125 1.95 6.57 -0.50
CA VAL A 125 2.01 5.71 -1.70
C VAL A 125 0.59 5.24 -2.01
N GLN A 126 0.04 5.75 -3.09
CA GLN A 126 -1.38 5.64 -3.38
C GLN A 126 -1.76 4.32 -4.05
N GLU A 127 -0.85 3.72 -4.83
CA GLU A 127 -1.11 2.51 -5.60
C GLU A 127 0.13 1.62 -5.74
N PRO A 128 -0.06 0.32 -6.08
CA PRO A 128 1.06 -0.56 -6.39
C PRO A 128 1.88 -0.03 -7.56
N ALA A 129 3.21 -0.02 -7.43
CA ALA A 129 4.09 0.32 -8.55
C ALA A 129 5.44 -0.39 -8.42
N LEU A 130 6.04 -0.73 -9.57
CA LEU A 130 7.42 -1.17 -9.67
C LEU A 130 8.33 0.04 -9.84
N HIS A 131 9.22 0.29 -8.89
CA HIS A 131 10.20 1.36 -8.97
C HIS A 131 11.41 0.90 -9.79
N MET A 132 11.80 1.69 -10.79
CA MET A 132 12.90 1.41 -11.70
C MET A 132 13.77 2.65 -11.90
N HIS A 133 15.07 2.43 -12.10
CA HIS A 133 15.96 3.52 -12.47
C HIS A 133 15.58 4.10 -13.85
N PRO A 134 15.53 5.44 -14.05
CA PRO A 134 15.12 6.06 -15.31
C PRO A 134 15.88 5.55 -16.54
N GLN A 135 17.18 5.27 -16.41
CA GLN A 135 17.98 4.73 -17.53
C GLN A 135 17.58 3.29 -17.89
N ASP A 136 17.23 2.46 -16.88
CA ASP A 136 16.75 1.10 -17.14
C ASP A 136 15.37 1.10 -17.79
N MET A 137 14.51 2.04 -17.43
CA MET A 137 13.22 2.28 -18.09
C MET A 137 13.44 2.71 -19.56
N ALA A 138 14.31 3.69 -19.81
CA ALA A 138 14.61 4.17 -21.15
C ALA A 138 15.16 3.05 -22.06
N ARG A 139 16.10 2.23 -21.56
CA ARG A 139 16.65 1.07 -22.30
C ARG A 139 15.59 0.05 -22.70
N ARG A 140 14.52 -0.07 -21.91
CA ARG A 140 13.39 -0.99 -22.13
C ARG A 140 12.18 -0.34 -22.80
N ARG A 141 12.28 0.94 -23.17
CA ARG A 141 11.19 1.75 -23.74
C ARG A 141 9.95 1.78 -22.82
N ILE A 142 10.16 1.81 -21.52
CA ILE A 142 9.13 1.91 -20.48
C ILE A 142 9.04 3.37 -20.05
N LYS A 143 7.82 3.91 -19.97
CA LYS A 143 7.51 5.23 -19.41
C LYS A 143 6.87 5.07 -18.02
N ALA A 144 6.93 6.13 -17.22
CA ALA A 144 6.21 6.15 -15.96
C ALA A 144 4.69 5.99 -16.21
N GLY A 145 4.06 5.10 -15.44
CA GLY A 145 2.66 4.74 -15.60
C GLY A 145 2.37 3.59 -16.57
N ASP A 146 3.33 3.21 -17.44
CA ASP A 146 3.17 2.03 -18.29
C ASP A 146 2.99 0.77 -17.43
N LEU A 147 2.07 -0.11 -17.84
CA LEU A 147 1.96 -1.42 -17.24
C LEU A 147 3.13 -2.30 -17.69
N VAL A 148 3.74 -2.97 -16.73
CA VAL A 148 4.83 -3.90 -16.97
C VAL A 148 4.52 -5.26 -16.37
N GLN A 149 4.90 -6.31 -17.10
CA GLN A 149 4.95 -7.66 -16.57
C GLN A 149 6.31 -7.86 -15.91
N ILE A 150 6.28 -8.24 -14.64
CA ILE A 150 7.44 -8.63 -13.86
C ILE A 150 7.39 -10.14 -13.72
N SER A 151 8.38 -10.84 -14.24
CA SER A 151 8.45 -12.30 -14.24
C SER A 151 9.69 -12.80 -13.51
N SER A 152 9.54 -13.83 -12.69
CA SER A 152 10.62 -14.63 -12.12
C SER A 152 10.49 -16.07 -12.60
N ARG A 153 11.39 -16.96 -12.17
CA ARG A 153 11.28 -18.40 -12.48
C ARG A 153 10.04 -19.06 -11.86
N ARG A 154 9.34 -18.40 -10.97
CA ARG A 154 8.20 -18.94 -10.18
C ARG A 154 6.84 -18.43 -10.66
N GLY A 155 6.82 -17.27 -11.25
CA GLY A 155 5.57 -16.66 -11.71
C GLY A 155 5.77 -15.25 -12.22
N ALA A 156 4.66 -14.58 -12.45
CA ALA A 156 4.62 -13.21 -12.94
C ALA A 156 3.54 -12.39 -12.24
N ILE A 157 3.71 -11.07 -12.26
CA ILE A 157 2.70 -10.08 -11.86
C ILE A 157 2.68 -8.94 -12.86
N LEU A 158 1.60 -8.16 -12.84
CA LEU A 158 1.47 -6.92 -13.60
C LEU A 158 1.40 -5.74 -12.63
N ALA A 159 2.14 -4.68 -12.91
CA ALA A 159 2.09 -3.44 -12.11
C ALA A 159 2.46 -2.23 -12.98
N PRO A 160 2.02 -1.02 -12.62
CA PRO A 160 2.55 0.21 -13.20
C PRO A 160 4.04 0.39 -12.89
N ALA A 161 4.80 0.92 -13.84
CA ALA A 161 6.19 1.29 -13.63
C ALA A 161 6.31 2.72 -13.11
N GLN A 162 7.19 2.94 -12.14
CA GLN A 162 7.50 4.26 -11.58
C GLN A 162 9.00 4.55 -11.68
N ALA A 163 9.35 5.72 -12.20
CA ALA A 163 10.73 6.16 -12.25
C ALA A 163 11.23 6.53 -10.84
N SER A 164 12.40 6.02 -10.46
CA SER A 164 13.04 6.35 -9.18
C SER A 164 14.56 6.33 -9.34
N ALA A 165 15.20 7.47 -9.13
CA ALA A 165 16.67 7.57 -9.09
C ALA A 165 17.28 6.99 -7.79
N GLU A 166 16.47 6.65 -6.81
CA GLU A 166 16.91 6.01 -5.57
C GLU A 166 17.14 4.49 -5.75
N VAL A 167 16.65 3.92 -6.85
CA VAL A 167 16.89 2.52 -7.22
C VAL A 167 18.14 2.45 -8.10
N GLY A 168 19.08 1.57 -7.77
CA GLY A 168 20.33 1.41 -8.55
C GLY A 168 20.08 0.81 -9.93
N LEU A 169 21.04 1.04 -10.85
CA LEU A 169 21.02 0.40 -12.17
C LEU A 169 21.02 -1.12 -12.07
N GLY A 170 20.21 -1.78 -12.89
CA GLY A 170 20.05 -3.24 -12.85
C GLY A 170 19.26 -3.74 -11.63
N GLN A 171 18.67 -2.84 -10.86
CA GLN A 171 17.80 -3.15 -9.71
C GLN A 171 16.40 -2.63 -9.97
N VAL A 172 15.43 -3.29 -9.37
CA VAL A 172 14.04 -2.84 -9.28
C VAL A 172 13.52 -3.07 -7.87
N PHE A 173 12.59 -2.23 -7.44
CA PHE A 173 12.03 -2.33 -6.10
C PHE A 173 10.51 -2.39 -6.17
N MET A 174 9.92 -3.30 -5.40
CA MET A 174 8.47 -3.34 -5.22
C MET A 174 8.12 -3.53 -3.74
N PRO A 175 7.24 -2.69 -3.18
CA PRO A 175 6.80 -2.85 -1.79
C PRO A 175 6.13 -4.20 -1.57
N MET A 176 6.49 -4.87 -0.47
CA MET A 176 6.01 -6.21 -0.13
C MET A 176 4.52 -6.28 0.27
N HIS A 177 3.88 -5.14 0.44
CA HIS A 177 2.52 -5.05 0.97
C HIS A 177 1.42 -5.35 -0.07
N TRP A 178 1.76 -5.34 -1.36
CA TRP A 178 0.81 -5.51 -2.44
C TRP A 178 0.48 -6.98 -2.67
N GLY A 179 -0.45 -7.51 -1.85
CA GLY A 179 -1.04 -8.83 -2.02
C GLY A 179 -2.12 -8.86 -3.11
N GLU A 180 -2.69 -10.03 -3.36
CA GLU A 180 -3.71 -10.25 -4.39
C GLU A 180 -4.98 -9.41 -4.18
N GLU A 181 -5.25 -9.01 -2.95
CA GLU A 181 -6.37 -8.14 -2.59
C GLU A 181 -6.20 -6.70 -3.08
N PHE A 182 -4.98 -6.27 -3.39
CA PHE A 182 -4.70 -4.93 -3.90
C PHE A 182 -4.22 -4.92 -5.34
N LEU A 183 -3.62 -6.03 -5.79
CA LEU A 183 -3.02 -6.18 -7.10
C LEU A 183 -3.25 -7.59 -7.62
N SER A 184 -4.00 -7.72 -8.68
CA SER A 184 -4.38 -9.00 -9.27
C SER A 184 -4.36 -8.93 -10.79
N GLY A 185 -4.42 -10.09 -11.44
CA GLY A 185 -4.51 -10.17 -12.88
C GLY A 185 -4.65 -11.60 -13.37
N ARG A 186 -4.70 -11.73 -14.71
CA ARG A 186 -4.66 -13.01 -15.42
C ARG A 186 -3.68 -12.94 -16.58
N SER A 187 -2.95 -14.01 -16.78
CA SER A 187 -2.14 -14.16 -17.99
C SER A 187 -3.01 -14.42 -19.22
N SER A 188 -2.43 -14.33 -20.41
CA SER A 188 -3.10 -14.71 -21.66
C SER A 188 -3.56 -16.18 -21.69
N SER A 189 -2.93 -17.06 -20.90
CA SER A 189 -3.36 -18.45 -20.70
C SER A 189 -4.46 -18.63 -19.66
N GLY A 190 -4.96 -17.54 -19.05
CA GLY A 190 -5.95 -17.55 -17.99
C GLY A 190 -5.40 -17.86 -16.60
N ALA A 191 -4.11 -18.10 -16.43
CA ALA A 191 -3.51 -18.33 -15.13
C ALA A 191 -3.57 -17.05 -14.28
N ARG A 192 -3.88 -17.20 -12.99
CA ARG A 192 -3.93 -16.07 -12.06
C ARG A 192 -2.53 -15.51 -11.82
N LEU A 193 -2.40 -14.20 -11.94
CA LEU A 193 -1.20 -13.46 -11.58
C LEU A 193 -1.41 -12.91 -10.15
N GLY A 194 -0.63 -13.44 -9.21
CA GLY A 194 -0.77 -13.11 -7.79
C GLY A 194 -0.08 -11.82 -7.38
N GLY A 195 0.03 -11.62 -6.07
CA GLY A 195 0.77 -10.50 -5.49
C GLY A 195 2.29 -10.69 -5.53
N VAL A 196 3.03 -9.74 -4.96
CA VAL A 196 4.51 -9.66 -4.98
C VAL A 196 5.21 -10.96 -4.57
N ASN A 197 4.65 -11.69 -3.61
CA ASN A 197 5.25 -12.95 -3.13
C ASN A 197 5.32 -14.05 -4.19
N THR A 198 4.55 -13.97 -5.27
CA THR A 198 4.66 -14.88 -6.42
C THR A 198 6.04 -14.83 -7.07
N LEU A 199 6.75 -13.72 -6.94
CA LEU A 199 8.08 -13.52 -7.53
C LEU A 199 9.22 -13.99 -6.63
N THR A 200 9.01 -14.10 -5.32
CA THR A 200 10.08 -14.34 -4.34
C THR A 200 10.56 -15.78 -4.32
N THR A 201 11.84 -15.96 -3.92
CA THR A 201 12.44 -17.30 -3.80
C THR A 201 12.04 -17.99 -2.50
N PRO A 202 11.82 -19.33 -2.49
CA PRO A 202 11.55 -20.08 -1.27
C PRO A 202 12.83 -20.47 -0.50
N VAL A 203 13.98 -19.94 -0.89
CA VAL A 203 15.25 -20.23 -0.24
C VAL A 203 15.33 -19.58 1.14
N PHE A 204 15.98 -20.23 2.07
CA PHE A 204 16.20 -19.74 3.42
C PHE A 204 17.61 -20.05 3.91
N CYS A 205 18.07 -19.27 4.87
CA CYS A 205 19.35 -19.51 5.55
C CYS A 205 19.32 -20.86 6.25
N PRO A 206 20.29 -21.76 6.04
CA PRO A 206 20.30 -23.09 6.66
C PRO A 206 20.44 -23.03 8.20
N ASP A 207 21.05 -21.98 8.72
CA ASP A 207 21.28 -21.80 10.16
C ASP A 207 20.11 -21.08 10.84
N ALA A 208 19.84 -19.82 10.42
CA ALA A 208 18.83 -18.96 11.02
C ALA A 208 17.39 -19.24 10.53
N LYS A 209 17.23 -20.03 9.48
CA LYS A 209 15.95 -20.28 8.78
C LYS A 209 15.27 -19.01 8.25
N GLN A 210 16.01 -17.90 8.18
CA GLN A 210 15.53 -16.64 7.64
C GLN A 210 15.33 -16.76 6.13
N PRO A 211 14.14 -16.44 5.57
CA PRO A 211 13.91 -16.48 4.13
C PRO A 211 14.69 -15.41 3.37
N GLU A 212 15.12 -15.73 2.16
CA GLU A 212 15.79 -14.79 1.23
C GLU A 212 14.76 -13.95 0.46
N LEU A 213 13.97 -13.15 1.17
CA LEU A 213 12.86 -12.37 0.61
C LEU A 213 13.28 -11.07 -0.09
N LYS A 214 14.54 -10.65 0.06
CA LYS A 214 15.02 -9.34 -0.41
C LYS A 214 15.72 -9.40 -1.76
N HIS A 215 15.78 -10.58 -2.39
CA HIS A 215 16.34 -10.76 -3.72
C HIS A 215 15.56 -11.78 -4.52
N SER A 216 15.26 -11.43 -5.77
CA SER A 216 14.81 -12.36 -6.81
C SER A 216 15.32 -11.87 -8.16
N ALA A 217 15.80 -12.79 -9.01
CA ALA A 217 16.14 -12.45 -10.39
C ALA A 217 14.84 -12.34 -11.21
N VAL A 218 14.65 -11.20 -11.89
CA VAL A 218 13.42 -10.92 -12.63
C VAL A 218 13.71 -10.35 -14.03
N GLN A 219 12.75 -10.58 -14.92
CA GLN A 219 12.58 -9.88 -16.19
C GLN A 219 11.46 -8.86 -16.04
N VAL A 220 11.61 -7.71 -16.67
CA VAL A 220 10.59 -6.66 -16.75
C VAL A 220 10.35 -6.32 -18.20
N GLN A 221 9.10 -6.44 -18.63
CA GLN A 221 8.68 -6.17 -20.00
C GLN A 221 7.44 -5.27 -19.98
N ARG A 222 7.40 -4.28 -20.88
CA ARG A 222 6.21 -3.48 -21.08
C ARG A 222 5.08 -4.35 -21.63
N THR A 223 3.87 -4.14 -21.11
CA THR A 223 2.66 -4.80 -21.56
C THR A 223 1.69 -3.74 -22.06
N ASP A 224 1.28 -3.85 -23.32
CA ASP A 224 0.30 -2.96 -23.92
C ASP A 224 -1.07 -3.64 -23.93
N PHE A 225 -2.04 -3.01 -23.28
CA PHE A 225 -3.44 -3.42 -23.33
C PHE A 225 -4.24 -2.45 -24.20
N ALA A 226 -5.17 -2.98 -24.98
CA ALA A 226 -6.02 -2.17 -25.85
C ALA A 226 -7.16 -1.47 -25.12
N TRP A 227 -7.55 -2.00 -23.97
CA TRP A 227 -8.62 -1.45 -23.14
C TRP A 227 -8.10 -1.17 -21.72
N HIS A 228 -8.55 -0.04 -21.17
CA HIS A 228 -8.23 0.41 -19.81
C HIS A 228 -9.48 0.87 -19.07
N LEU A 229 -9.47 0.74 -17.76
CA LEU A 229 -10.47 1.30 -16.84
C LEU A 229 -9.76 2.06 -15.72
N SER A 230 -10.33 3.20 -15.38
CA SER A 230 -9.94 3.97 -14.21
C SER A 230 -11.18 4.56 -13.56
N ALA A 231 -11.33 4.34 -12.27
CA ALA A 231 -12.45 4.85 -11.50
C ALA A 231 -12.03 5.26 -10.10
N LEU A 232 -12.55 6.39 -9.65
CA LEU A 232 -12.46 6.87 -8.26
C LEU A 232 -13.84 7.26 -7.77
N ALA A 233 -14.14 6.94 -6.51
CA ALA A 233 -15.38 7.36 -5.88
C ALA A 233 -15.17 7.65 -4.39
N TRP A 234 -15.66 8.80 -3.92
CA TRP A 234 -15.98 8.99 -2.51
C TRP A 234 -17.20 8.15 -2.17
N LEU A 235 -17.13 7.42 -1.07
CA LEU A 235 -18.18 6.52 -0.61
C LEU A 235 -18.52 6.79 0.86
N PRO A 236 -19.75 6.49 1.31
CA PRO A 236 -20.12 6.62 2.71
C PRO A 236 -19.24 5.76 3.62
N ALA A 237 -18.89 6.29 4.78
CA ALA A 237 -17.93 5.67 5.71
C ALA A 237 -18.37 4.27 6.20
N ASP A 238 -19.65 4.04 6.32
CA ASP A 238 -20.27 2.76 6.73
C ASP A 238 -20.27 1.69 5.62
N THR A 239 -20.10 2.08 4.36
CA THR A 239 -20.16 1.17 3.22
C THR A 239 -18.85 1.01 2.46
N VAL A 240 -17.91 1.96 2.56
CA VAL A 240 -16.70 2.00 1.74
C VAL A 240 -15.87 0.71 1.79
N LEU A 241 -15.73 0.08 2.95
CA LEU A 241 -14.97 -1.17 3.09
C LEU A 241 -15.69 -2.35 2.44
N ARG A 242 -17.02 -2.40 2.55
CA ARG A 242 -17.82 -3.42 1.88
C ARG A 242 -17.78 -3.27 0.37
N GLN A 243 -17.93 -2.04 -0.15
CA GLN A 243 -17.81 -1.75 -1.58
C GLN A 243 -16.42 -2.11 -2.12
N ARG A 244 -15.35 -1.73 -1.39
CA ARG A 244 -14.00 -2.13 -1.77
C ARG A 244 -13.85 -3.65 -1.85
N THR A 245 -14.33 -4.38 -0.84
CA THR A 245 -14.23 -5.86 -0.81
C THR A 245 -14.99 -6.48 -2.00
N ALA A 246 -16.15 -5.95 -2.36
CA ALA A 246 -16.88 -6.40 -3.54
C ALA A 246 -16.09 -6.10 -4.84
N LEU A 247 -15.52 -4.90 -4.98
CA LEU A 247 -14.67 -4.55 -6.14
C LEU A 247 -13.42 -5.43 -6.22
N GLN A 248 -12.81 -5.78 -5.08
CA GLN A 248 -11.66 -6.70 -5.04
C GLN A 248 -12.03 -8.10 -5.56
N ALA A 249 -13.23 -8.57 -5.27
CA ALA A 249 -13.71 -9.85 -5.82
C ALA A 249 -13.85 -9.82 -7.35
N LEU A 250 -14.19 -8.67 -7.92
CA LEU A 250 -14.27 -8.47 -9.37
C LEU A 250 -12.91 -8.40 -10.07
N MET A 251 -11.82 -8.09 -9.35
CA MET A 251 -10.49 -7.96 -9.95
C MET A 251 -10.04 -9.21 -10.70
N ALA A 252 -10.48 -10.39 -10.28
CA ALA A 252 -10.17 -11.66 -10.94
C ALA A 252 -10.74 -11.79 -12.38
N HIS A 253 -11.65 -10.92 -12.79
CA HIS A 253 -12.22 -10.90 -14.14
C HIS A 253 -11.41 -10.07 -15.16
N PHE A 254 -10.40 -9.33 -14.70
CA PHE A 254 -9.54 -8.51 -15.56
C PHE A 254 -8.17 -9.15 -15.76
N GLU A 255 -7.50 -8.82 -16.86
CA GLU A 255 -6.11 -9.22 -17.09
C GLU A 255 -5.16 -8.50 -16.14
N PHE A 256 -5.44 -7.25 -15.83
CA PHE A 256 -4.82 -6.46 -14.77
C PHE A 256 -5.89 -5.74 -13.98
N ALA A 257 -5.78 -5.73 -12.66
CA ALA A 257 -6.58 -4.86 -11.80
C ALA A 257 -5.82 -4.48 -10.52
N SER A 258 -6.07 -3.25 -10.04
CA SER A 258 -5.68 -2.79 -8.71
C SER A 258 -6.85 -2.08 -8.03
N CYS A 259 -7.04 -2.34 -6.73
CA CYS A 259 -8.11 -1.74 -5.94
C CYS A 259 -7.56 -1.29 -4.59
N VAL A 260 -7.54 0.02 -4.36
CA VAL A 260 -6.99 0.64 -3.15
C VAL A 260 -7.95 1.66 -2.55
N LEU A 261 -7.76 1.97 -1.27
CA LEU A 261 -8.45 3.08 -0.62
C LEU A 261 -7.69 4.39 -0.82
N PHE A 262 -8.41 5.48 -0.73
CA PHE A 262 -7.85 6.82 -0.54
C PHE A 262 -8.71 7.59 0.45
N SER A 263 -8.20 8.71 0.99
CA SER A 263 -8.98 9.57 1.87
C SER A 263 -8.68 11.05 1.63
N SER A 264 -9.63 11.89 2.04
CA SER A 264 -9.37 13.33 2.15
C SER A 264 -8.50 13.63 3.37
N PRO A 265 -7.81 14.77 3.37
CA PRO A 265 -7.18 15.32 4.57
C PRO A 265 -8.19 15.41 5.71
N THR A 266 -7.77 15.03 6.93
CA THR A 266 -8.57 15.23 8.12
C THR A 266 -8.35 16.64 8.63
N VAL A 267 -9.34 17.50 8.52
CA VAL A 267 -9.33 18.83 9.16
C VAL A 267 -9.77 18.65 10.62
N LEU A 268 -9.14 19.39 11.55
CA LEU A 268 -9.50 19.36 12.98
C LEU A 268 -11.02 19.52 13.17
N GLY A 269 -11.66 18.52 13.75
CA GLY A 269 -13.10 18.52 14.03
C GLY A 269 -13.99 17.93 12.93
N GLN A 270 -13.42 17.48 11.78
CA GLN A 270 -14.17 16.78 10.74
C GLN A 270 -13.61 15.37 10.52
N THR A 271 -14.49 14.38 10.44
CA THR A 271 -14.12 13.03 10.01
C THR A 271 -13.70 13.07 8.53
N GLY A 272 -12.47 12.62 8.24
CA GLY A 272 -11.98 12.51 6.88
C GLY A 272 -12.87 11.58 6.04
N ARG A 273 -13.12 11.96 4.79
CA ARG A 273 -13.84 11.13 3.81
C ARG A 273 -12.94 9.99 3.35
N SER A 274 -13.54 8.87 3.03
CA SER A 274 -12.84 7.71 2.42
C SER A 274 -13.45 7.38 1.06
N GLY A 275 -12.61 6.93 0.14
CA GLY A 275 -13.01 6.52 -1.18
C GLY A 275 -12.24 5.30 -1.67
N VAL A 276 -12.63 4.80 -2.82
CA VAL A 276 -12.01 3.66 -3.50
C VAL A 276 -11.52 4.08 -4.87
N MET A 277 -10.32 3.65 -5.22
CA MET A 277 -9.75 3.73 -6.56
C MET A 277 -9.64 2.33 -7.14
N LEU A 278 -10.21 2.13 -8.33
CA LEU A 278 -10.10 0.90 -9.12
C LEU A 278 -9.44 1.23 -10.45
N ARG A 279 -8.40 0.46 -10.80
CA ARG A 279 -7.80 0.47 -12.14
C ARG A 279 -7.85 -0.94 -12.70
N ALA A 280 -8.14 -1.07 -13.99
CA ALA A 280 -8.07 -2.35 -14.68
C ALA A 280 -7.60 -2.15 -16.12
N ALA A 281 -7.12 -3.23 -16.74
CA ALA A 281 -6.74 -3.25 -18.15
C ALA A 281 -6.90 -4.67 -18.72
N GLY A 282 -7.05 -4.75 -20.04
CA GLY A 282 -7.14 -6.00 -20.78
C GLY A 282 -7.04 -5.79 -22.28
N GLN A 283 -6.87 -6.88 -23.04
CA GLN A 283 -6.86 -6.82 -24.50
C GLN A 283 -8.23 -6.53 -25.09
N GLN A 284 -9.30 -6.89 -24.34
CA GLN A 284 -10.68 -6.64 -24.73
C GLN A 284 -11.43 -5.98 -23.55
N PRO A 285 -12.44 -5.16 -23.84
CA PRO A 285 -13.35 -4.71 -22.80
C PRO A 285 -14.04 -5.94 -22.15
N PRO A 286 -14.30 -5.89 -20.83
CA PRO A 286 -15.04 -6.95 -20.16
C PRO A 286 -16.52 -6.96 -20.58
N ALA A 287 -17.26 -7.98 -20.14
CA ALA A 287 -18.71 -8.03 -20.31
C ALA A 287 -19.38 -6.78 -19.71
N GLU A 288 -20.41 -6.25 -20.38
CA GLU A 288 -21.13 -5.05 -19.92
C GLU A 288 -21.69 -5.21 -18.49
N ALA A 289 -22.20 -6.40 -18.15
CA ALA A 289 -22.70 -6.69 -16.81
C ALA A 289 -21.65 -6.49 -15.71
N LEU A 290 -20.37 -6.77 -15.99
CA LEU A 290 -19.28 -6.51 -15.05
C LEU A 290 -19.04 -5.01 -14.86
N LEU A 291 -19.11 -4.23 -15.95
CA LEU A 291 -19.01 -2.77 -15.86
C LEU A 291 -20.21 -2.16 -15.13
N ASP A 292 -21.41 -2.70 -15.32
CA ASP A 292 -22.61 -2.26 -14.61
C ASP A 292 -22.49 -2.54 -13.10
N GLU A 293 -21.96 -3.70 -12.73
CA GLU A 293 -21.69 -4.00 -11.32
C GLU A 293 -20.66 -3.02 -10.71
N VAL A 294 -19.57 -2.71 -11.43
CA VAL A 294 -18.61 -1.68 -11.00
C VAL A 294 -19.29 -0.32 -10.85
N HIS A 295 -20.18 0.08 -11.77
CA HIS A 295 -20.96 1.31 -11.66
C HIS A 295 -21.79 1.34 -10.38
N THR A 296 -22.51 0.27 -10.08
CA THR A 296 -23.35 0.16 -8.88
C THR A 296 -22.53 0.25 -7.61
N LEU A 297 -21.42 -0.47 -7.54
CA LEU A 297 -20.53 -0.46 -6.38
C LEU A 297 -19.89 0.92 -6.13
N LEU A 298 -19.66 1.71 -7.18
CA LEU A 298 -19.13 3.08 -7.10
C LEU A 298 -20.24 4.15 -6.97
N GLN A 299 -21.51 3.73 -6.84
CA GLN A 299 -22.68 4.60 -6.76
C GLN A 299 -22.78 5.55 -7.97
N LEU A 300 -22.57 5.02 -9.18
CA LEU A 300 -22.66 5.74 -10.44
C LEU A 300 -23.98 5.50 -11.18
N ASP A 301 -25.03 5.01 -10.46
CA ASP A 301 -26.35 4.69 -11.02
C ASP A 301 -27.40 5.78 -10.76
N GLY A 302 -27.11 6.77 -9.89
CA GLY A 302 -28.03 7.82 -9.47
C GLY A 302 -28.47 8.77 -10.57
N ASN A 303 -29.45 9.63 -10.26
CA ASN A 303 -29.95 10.69 -11.14
C ASN A 303 -29.00 11.89 -11.25
N ASP A 304 -28.07 12.01 -10.33
CA ASP A 304 -27.00 13.00 -10.25
C ASP A 304 -25.74 12.60 -11.03
N VAL A 305 -25.83 11.52 -11.81
CA VAL A 305 -24.73 10.98 -12.61
C VAL A 305 -24.89 11.35 -14.08
N LEU A 306 -23.88 12.02 -14.62
CA LEU A 306 -23.78 12.25 -16.05
C LEU A 306 -23.05 11.08 -16.71
N ARG A 307 -23.56 10.61 -17.84
CA ARG A 307 -23.04 9.42 -18.55
C ARG A 307 -22.81 9.71 -20.02
N TYR A 308 -21.78 9.06 -20.55
CA TYR A 308 -21.48 8.99 -21.98
C TYR A 308 -21.05 7.57 -22.33
N ALA A 309 -21.54 7.04 -23.44
CA ALA A 309 -21.12 5.76 -23.97
C ALA A 309 -20.95 5.81 -25.48
N ASP A 310 -19.86 5.24 -25.97
CA ASP A 310 -19.63 4.95 -27.38
C ASP A 310 -19.28 3.46 -27.54
N PRO A 311 -20.27 2.60 -27.78
CA PRO A 311 -20.04 1.14 -27.92
C PRO A 311 -19.12 0.79 -29.09
N LYS A 312 -19.08 1.62 -30.16
CA LYS A 312 -18.22 1.36 -31.32
C LYS A 312 -16.74 1.53 -30.98
N GLN A 313 -16.41 2.42 -30.05
CA GLN A 313 -15.05 2.65 -29.57
C GLN A 313 -14.76 1.95 -28.23
N GLY A 314 -15.71 1.18 -27.69
CA GLY A 314 -15.58 0.55 -26.39
C GLY A 314 -15.43 1.53 -25.23
N GLN A 315 -15.95 2.75 -25.38
CA GLN A 315 -15.82 3.81 -24.40
C GLN A 315 -17.08 3.96 -23.54
N ARG A 316 -16.88 4.08 -22.25
CA ARG A 316 -17.93 4.39 -21.29
C ARG A 316 -17.37 5.37 -20.24
N ARG A 317 -18.13 6.41 -19.96
CA ARG A 317 -17.77 7.43 -18.98
C ARG A 317 -18.95 7.75 -18.09
N ALA A 318 -18.68 7.90 -16.81
CA ALA A 318 -19.67 8.35 -15.85
C ALA A 318 -19.02 9.30 -14.85
N VAL A 319 -19.72 10.34 -14.45
CA VAL A 319 -19.29 11.26 -13.40
C VAL A 319 -20.45 11.55 -12.48
N ARG A 320 -20.24 11.47 -11.17
CA ARG A 320 -21.17 11.91 -10.14
C ARG A 320 -20.71 13.25 -9.60
N LEU A 321 -21.62 14.22 -9.58
CA LEU A 321 -21.37 15.59 -9.15
C LEU A 321 -22.19 15.89 -7.89
N GLN A 322 -21.59 16.61 -6.95
CA GLN A 322 -22.29 17.18 -5.81
C GLN A 322 -22.40 18.70 -5.97
N ARG A 323 -23.63 19.22 -5.92
CA ARG A 323 -23.89 20.65 -5.98
C ARG A 323 -23.81 21.24 -4.56
N HIS A 324 -23.09 22.32 -4.44
CA HIS A 324 -23.01 23.20 -3.28
C HIS A 324 -23.64 24.55 -3.63
N PRO A 325 -23.93 25.43 -2.67
CA PRO A 325 -24.55 26.74 -2.96
C PRO A 325 -23.78 27.60 -3.96
N ASP A 326 -22.45 27.54 -3.95
CA ASP A 326 -21.53 28.38 -4.70
C ASP A 326 -20.69 27.65 -5.73
N HIS A 327 -20.62 26.31 -5.69
CA HIS A 327 -19.81 25.52 -6.58
C HIS A 327 -20.34 24.07 -6.73
N THR A 328 -19.71 23.31 -7.62
CA THR A 328 -19.99 21.87 -7.78
C THR A 328 -18.69 21.09 -7.67
N THR A 329 -18.68 19.97 -6.95
CA THR A 329 -17.51 19.10 -6.82
C THR A 329 -17.71 17.77 -7.55
N LEU A 330 -16.61 17.17 -7.99
CA LEU A 330 -16.59 15.82 -8.54
C LEU A 330 -16.52 14.81 -7.38
N GLU A 331 -17.49 13.91 -7.30
CA GLU A 331 -17.62 12.93 -6.21
C GLU A 331 -17.23 11.51 -6.62
N ALA A 332 -17.42 11.18 -7.89
CA ALA A 332 -16.97 9.94 -8.47
C ALA A 332 -16.79 10.08 -9.98
N PHE A 333 -15.91 9.27 -10.54
CA PHE A 333 -15.84 9.10 -11.99
C PHE A 333 -15.46 7.66 -12.35
N LEU A 334 -15.86 7.27 -13.55
CA LEU A 334 -15.41 6.05 -14.21
C LEU A 334 -15.07 6.39 -15.67
N LEU A 335 -13.88 5.99 -16.10
CA LEU A 335 -13.37 6.09 -17.46
C LEU A 335 -13.07 4.68 -17.95
N SER A 336 -13.76 4.20 -18.99
CA SER A 336 -13.56 2.92 -19.65
C SER A 336 -13.18 3.15 -21.11
N GLY A 337 -12.19 2.42 -21.60
CA GLY A 337 -11.57 2.60 -22.92
C GLY A 337 -10.42 3.62 -22.86
N ASP A 338 -10.71 4.90 -23.00
CA ASP A 338 -9.72 5.97 -22.89
C ASP A 338 -9.66 6.52 -21.47
N THR A 339 -8.55 6.30 -20.77
CA THR A 339 -8.32 6.73 -19.38
C THR A 339 -7.36 7.92 -19.25
N ARG A 340 -6.97 8.58 -20.34
CA ARG A 340 -5.98 9.68 -20.32
C ARG A 340 -6.38 10.88 -19.45
N ALA A 341 -7.67 11.03 -19.15
CA ALA A 341 -8.16 12.05 -18.23
C ALA A 341 -7.97 11.72 -16.74
N HIS A 342 -7.45 10.53 -16.40
CA HIS A 342 -7.33 10.04 -15.01
C HIS A 342 -6.64 11.04 -14.10
N ASP A 343 -5.46 11.52 -14.45
CA ASP A 343 -4.62 12.32 -13.56
C ASP A 343 -5.29 13.62 -13.14
N TRP A 344 -5.80 14.36 -14.11
CA TRP A 344 -6.45 15.63 -13.79
C TRP A 344 -7.82 15.47 -13.13
N MET A 345 -8.61 14.46 -13.51
CA MET A 345 -9.88 14.16 -12.84
C MET A 345 -9.68 13.63 -11.41
N SER A 346 -8.65 12.82 -11.20
CA SER A 346 -8.26 12.36 -9.86
C SER A 346 -7.87 13.52 -8.96
N THR A 347 -7.10 14.49 -9.48
CA THR A 347 -6.74 15.71 -8.75
C THR A 347 -7.97 16.56 -8.45
N LEU A 348 -8.83 16.78 -9.44
CA LEU A 348 -10.07 17.55 -9.27
C LEU A 348 -10.94 16.96 -8.16
N LEU A 349 -11.11 15.64 -8.13
CA LEU A 349 -11.90 14.92 -7.12
C LEU A 349 -11.26 15.00 -5.74
N ARG A 350 -9.97 14.70 -5.63
CA ARG A 350 -9.27 14.62 -4.34
C ARG A 350 -9.12 15.96 -3.65
N GLU A 351 -8.84 17.00 -4.44
CA GLU A 351 -8.65 18.37 -3.95
C GLU A 351 -9.97 19.17 -3.87
N ALA A 352 -11.12 18.51 -4.14
CA ALA A 352 -12.44 19.11 -4.15
C ALA A 352 -12.49 20.44 -4.94
N GLN A 353 -11.77 20.49 -6.07
CA GLN A 353 -11.75 21.70 -6.91
C GLN A 353 -13.08 21.87 -7.62
N PRO A 354 -13.49 23.12 -7.93
CA PRO A 354 -14.74 23.39 -8.64
C PRO A 354 -14.80 22.64 -9.98
N ALA A 355 -15.80 21.80 -10.17
CA ALA A 355 -15.94 20.94 -11.34
C ALA A 355 -16.81 21.56 -12.46
N GLN A 356 -17.66 22.57 -12.15
CA GLN A 356 -18.53 23.23 -13.13
C GLN A 356 -17.77 23.86 -14.30
N ASP A 357 -16.54 24.31 -14.04
CA ASP A 357 -15.73 25.02 -15.06
C ASP A 357 -15.19 24.06 -16.13
N TYR A 358 -15.22 22.76 -15.86
CA TYR A 358 -14.76 21.71 -16.79
C TYR A 358 -15.89 21.19 -17.70
N GLY A 359 -17.14 21.33 -17.30
CA GLY A 359 -18.33 21.09 -18.13
C GLY A 359 -18.27 19.75 -18.89
N ARG A 360 -18.44 19.82 -20.23
CA ARG A 360 -18.40 18.63 -21.10
C ARG A 360 -17.07 17.90 -21.12
N ALA A 361 -15.96 18.54 -20.75
CA ALA A 361 -14.64 17.89 -20.73
C ALA A 361 -14.58 16.71 -19.75
N LEU A 362 -15.40 16.71 -18.69
CA LEU A 362 -15.52 15.58 -17.75
C LEU A 362 -15.95 14.28 -18.44
N LEU A 363 -16.68 14.37 -19.55
CA LEU A 363 -17.16 13.22 -20.33
C LEU A 363 -16.45 13.06 -21.67
N ALA A 364 -15.59 13.99 -22.08
CA ALA A 364 -14.91 13.94 -23.37
C ALA A 364 -13.70 12.99 -23.34
N ALA A 365 -13.52 12.21 -24.41
CA ALA A 365 -12.41 11.29 -24.55
C ALA A 365 -11.10 12.05 -24.86
N GLY A 366 -10.00 11.60 -24.26
CA GLY A 366 -8.63 11.98 -24.62
C GLY A 366 -8.26 13.45 -24.41
N VAL A 367 -9.02 14.18 -23.64
CA VAL A 367 -8.91 15.63 -23.54
C VAL A 367 -7.97 16.01 -22.39
N ALA A 368 -7.03 16.91 -22.71
CA ALA A 368 -6.36 17.70 -21.68
C ALA A 368 -7.41 18.57 -20.96
N PRO A 369 -7.22 18.88 -19.67
CA PRO A 369 -8.17 19.73 -18.97
C PRO A 369 -8.28 21.08 -19.66
N PRO A 370 -9.50 21.63 -19.87
CA PRO A 370 -9.68 22.90 -20.55
C PRO A 370 -9.12 24.09 -19.76
N LEU A 371 -8.97 23.93 -18.47
CA LEU A 371 -8.36 24.86 -17.54
C LEU A 371 -7.25 24.16 -16.75
N PRO A 372 -6.21 24.89 -16.31
CA PRO A 372 -5.18 24.32 -15.46
C PRO A 372 -5.76 23.75 -14.16
N VAL A 373 -5.56 22.48 -13.91
CA VAL A 373 -5.86 21.85 -12.61
C VAL A 373 -4.70 22.16 -11.66
N ARG A 374 -5.00 22.66 -10.46
CA ARG A 374 -3.96 22.87 -9.44
C ARG A 374 -3.33 21.52 -9.12
N PRO A 375 -1.99 21.39 -9.13
CA PRO A 375 -1.33 20.13 -8.80
C PRO A 375 -1.79 19.59 -7.43
N ALA A 376 -1.92 18.28 -7.33
CA ALA A 376 -2.19 17.64 -6.05
C ALA A 376 -1.03 17.89 -5.10
N ASP A 377 -1.33 18.24 -3.86
CA ASP A 377 -0.34 18.43 -2.84
C ASP A 377 0.03 17.08 -2.19
N HIS A 378 1.32 16.80 -2.16
CA HIS A 378 1.82 15.52 -1.65
C HIS A 378 1.87 15.49 -0.12
N THR A 379 1.23 14.50 0.51
CA THR A 379 1.27 14.32 1.97
C THR A 379 2.62 13.80 2.42
N VAL A 380 3.33 14.58 3.23
CA VAL A 380 4.62 14.20 3.85
C VAL A 380 4.42 13.59 5.24
N CYS A 381 3.61 14.24 6.08
CA CYS A 381 3.31 13.73 7.43
C CYS A 381 1.88 13.17 7.48
N THR A 382 1.75 11.86 7.29
CA THR A 382 0.45 11.19 7.21
C THR A 382 -0.35 11.25 8.51
N CYS A 383 0.29 11.12 9.69
CA CYS A 383 -0.41 11.10 10.98
C CYS A 383 -0.97 12.47 11.40
N LEU A 384 -0.38 13.56 10.91
CA LEU A 384 -0.82 14.94 11.19
C LEU A 384 -1.29 15.66 9.93
N ASN A 385 -1.37 14.93 8.81
CA ASN A 385 -1.83 15.43 7.51
C ASN A 385 -1.13 16.72 7.07
N VAL A 386 0.22 16.73 7.13
CA VAL A 386 1.00 17.88 6.68
C VAL A 386 1.54 17.60 5.29
N SER A 387 1.24 18.51 4.37
CA SER A 387 1.61 18.42 2.97
C SER A 387 2.99 19.00 2.68
N GLU A 388 3.50 18.71 1.49
CA GLU A 388 4.75 19.24 0.96
C GLU A 388 4.70 20.76 0.84
N GLN A 389 3.61 21.29 0.28
CA GLN A 389 3.42 22.72 0.11
C GLN A 389 3.37 23.46 1.46
N ALA A 390 2.69 22.90 2.46
CA ALA A 390 2.66 23.47 3.81
C ALA A 390 4.06 23.53 4.44
N ILE A 391 4.86 22.46 4.27
CA ILE A 391 6.24 22.42 4.70
C ILE A 391 7.07 23.48 3.98
N GLN A 392 6.99 23.54 2.66
CA GLN A 392 7.74 24.48 1.84
C GLN A 392 7.43 25.92 2.21
N THR A 393 6.13 26.26 2.31
CA THR A 393 5.69 27.61 2.70
C THR A 393 6.17 27.98 4.10
N THR A 394 6.14 27.08 5.05
CA THR A 394 6.63 27.34 6.42
C THR A 394 8.13 27.50 6.43
N LEU A 395 8.90 26.72 5.67
CA LEU A 395 10.36 26.82 5.59
C LEU A 395 10.86 28.16 5.05
N THR A 396 10.10 28.84 4.20
CA THR A 396 10.46 30.18 3.70
C THR A 396 10.58 31.22 4.84
N GLY A 397 9.83 31.03 5.93
CA GLY A 397 9.89 31.89 7.12
C GLY A 397 10.85 31.40 8.21
N CYS A 398 11.44 30.19 8.06
CA CYS A 398 12.33 29.64 9.07
C CYS A 398 13.76 30.17 8.91
N LEU A 399 14.41 30.53 10.01
CA LEU A 399 15.77 31.04 10.03
C LEU A 399 16.70 30.15 10.86
N GLY A 400 18.02 30.27 10.63
CA GLY A 400 19.04 29.58 11.40
C GLY A 400 19.52 28.26 10.81
N SER A 401 20.16 27.44 11.63
CA SER A 401 20.72 26.12 11.28
C SER A 401 19.64 25.13 10.87
N PRO A 402 20.00 24.00 10.21
CA PRO A 402 19.05 22.94 9.87
C PRO A 402 18.23 22.43 11.07
N SER A 403 18.86 22.37 12.25
CA SER A 403 18.20 21.91 13.47
C SER A 403 17.17 22.91 13.98
N GLU A 404 17.51 24.21 13.97
CA GLU A 404 16.61 25.29 14.38
C GLU A 404 15.42 25.42 13.43
N ARG A 405 15.65 25.33 12.12
CA ARG A 405 14.57 25.33 11.11
C ARG A 405 13.64 24.13 11.27
N LEU A 406 14.19 22.94 11.54
CA LEU A 406 13.39 21.76 11.83
C LEU A 406 12.51 21.97 13.07
N GLN A 407 13.07 22.55 14.13
CA GLN A 407 12.33 22.81 15.36
C GLN A 407 11.21 23.84 15.14
N GLN A 408 11.48 24.93 14.41
CA GLN A 408 10.48 25.93 14.04
C GLN A 408 9.34 25.30 13.22
N LEU A 409 9.68 24.47 12.24
CA LEU A 409 8.74 23.73 11.42
C LEU A 409 7.87 22.80 12.29
N GLN A 410 8.47 22.06 13.22
CA GLN A 410 7.77 21.17 14.14
C GLN A 410 6.87 21.93 15.10
N ASN A 411 7.28 23.09 15.58
CA ASN A 411 6.46 23.95 16.45
C ASN A 411 5.22 24.46 15.70
N THR A 412 5.36 24.80 14.41
CA THR A 412 4.27 25.35 13.61
C THR A 412 3.32 24.27 13.08
N LEU A 413 3.86 23.23 12.44
CA LEU A 413 3.08 22.19 11.75
C LEU A 413 2.95 20.88 12.52
N ARG A 414 3.70 20.73 13.62
CA ARG A 414 3.79 19.52 14.45
C ARG A 414 4.24 18.27 13.66
N CYS A 415 4.68 18.40 12.41
CA CYS A 415 5.10 17.27 11.59
C CYS A 415 6.33 16.57 12.17
N GLY A 416 6.29 15.23 12.22
CA GLY A 416 7.35 14.41 12.79
C GLY A 416 7.36 14.33 14.32
N THR A 417 6.41 14.94 15.03
CA THR A 417 6.35 14.94 16.50
C THR A 417 5.51 13.80 17.09
N ASN A 418 4.73 13.08 16.25
CA ASN A 418 3.92 11.96 16.70
C ASN A 418 4.65 10.63 16.42
N CYS A 419 4.40 9.96 15.29
CA CYS A 419 5.04 8.68 14.98
C CYS A 419 6.51 8.80 14.52
N GLY A 420 6.95 9.98 14.09
CA GLY A 420 8.33 10.26 13.67
C GLY A 420 8.73 9.68 12.31
N SER A 421 7.90 8.88 11.66
CA SER A 421 8.26 8.18 10.41
C SER A 421 8.59 9.11 9.23
N CYS A 422 8.04 10.33 9.23
CA CYS A 422 8.34 11.35 8.21
C CYS A 422 9.62 12.17 8.49
N LEU A 423 10.24 12.04 9.67
CA LEU A 423 11.42 12.86 10.05
C LEU A 423 12.59 12.77 9.06
N PRO A 424 12.97 11.60 8.52
CA PRO A 424 14.05 11.52 7.54
C PRO A 424 13.77 12.38 6.30
N GLU A 425 12.56 12.35 5.80
CA GLU A 425 12.13 13.14 4.64
C GLU A 425 12.08 14.63 4.97
N ILE A 426 11.50 15.02 6.10
CA ILE A 426 11.46 16.41 6.54
C ILE A 426 12.89 16.97 6.68
N LYS A 427 13.80 16.23 7.31
CA LYS A 427 15.22 16.63 7.43
C LYS A 427 15.90 16.80 6.07
N ARG A 428 15.57 15.93 5.10
CA ARG A 428 16.07 16.06 3.73
C ARG A 428 15.56 17.36 3.08
N ARG A 429 14.27 17.67 3.21
CA ARG A 429 13.65 18.90 2.67
C ARG A 429 14.23 20.17 3.28
N VAL A 430 14.46 20.19 4.60
CA VAL A 430 15.15 21.30 5.27
C VAL A 430 16.54 21.54 4.68
N ARG A 431 17.31 20.46 4.42
CA ARG A 431 18.64 20.61 3.79
C ARG A 431 18.56 21.10 2.34
N LEU A 432 17.65 20.57 1.55
CA LEU A 432 17.47 21.01 0.15
C LEU A 432 17.04 22.48 0.07
N HIS A 433 16.16 22.93 0.96
CA HIS A 433 15.74 24.33 1.02
C HIS A 433 16.93 25.27 1.34
N LEU A 434 17.85 24.84 2.20
CA LEU A 434 19.07 25.61 2.50
C LEU A 434 20.07 25.64 1.36
N GLN A 435 20.08 24.63 0.47
CA GLN A 435 20.96 24.60 -0.71
C GLN A 435 20.41 25.44 -1.87
N ALA A 436 19.11 25.70 -1.87
CA ALA A 436 18.43 26.48 -2.92
C ALA A 436 18.27 27.98 -2.56
N ALA A 437 18.48 28.34 -1.30
CA ALA A 437 18.50 29.72 -0.79
C ALA A 437 19.92 30.28 -0.72
#